data_75bcb580a567da091187c3f9726aa28d
#
_entry.id   75bcb580a567da091187c3f9726aa28d
#
_cell.length_a   1.000
_cell.length_b   1.000
_cell.length_c   1.000
_cell.angle_alpha   90.00
_cell.angle_beta   90.00
_cell.angle_gamma   90.00
#
_symmetry.space_group_name_H-M   'P 1'
#
loop_
_entity.id
_entity.type
_entity.pdbx_description
1 polymer ?
#
loop_
_entity_poly.entity_id
_entity_poly.type
_entity_poly.pdbx_seq_one_letter_code
_entity_poly.pdbx_strand_id
1 'polypeptide(L)'
;MPLNFSKKVFITCAVTGSGSTQDRSKFVPRSPKDIADSAILAAKAGAAIVHCHVRDPDTGEPSRDLSYYREVTDRIRSSEVDVVLNLTAGMGGDLVLGGTKSPLPLAKGTDMILSLIHI
;
A
#
# COMPACT_ATOMS: atom_id res chain seq x y z
N MET A 1 34.37 -3.76 19.09
CA MET A 1 33.84 -2.39 19.04
C MET A 1 32.40 -2.42 19.47
N PRO A 2 32.00 -1.65 20.47
CA PRO A 2 30.58 -1.54 20.77
C PRO A 2 29.90 -0.87 19.59
N LEU A 3 28.85 -1.51 19.07
CA LEU A 3 27.98 -0.93 18.04
C LEU A 3 27.31 0.31 18.64
N ASN A 4 27.64 1.47 18.11
CA ASN A 4 27.01 2.72 18.51
C ASN A 4 25.62 2.74 17.84
N PHE A 5 24.61 2.21 18.52
CA PHE A 5 23.24 2.27 18.02
C PHE A 5 22.76 3.72 18.00
N SER A 6 22.43 4.20 16.81
CA SER A 6 21.73 5.47 16.68
C SER A 6 20.42 5.40 17.49
N LYS A 7 20.16 6.44 18.31
CA LYS A 7 18.87 6.58 19.00
C LYS A 7 17.74 7.01 18.08
N LYS A 8 18.04 7.22 16.78
CA LYS A 8 17.04 7.59 15.78
C LYS A 8 16.31 6.34 15.31
N VAL A 9 14.99 6.40 15.29
CA VAL A 9 14.12 5.35 14.77
C VAL A 9 13.32 5.89 13.59
N PHE A 10 13.04 5.04 12.61
CA PHE A 10 12.13 5.35 11.52
C PHE A 10 10.74 4.87 11.89
N ILE A 11 9.74 5.70 11.63
CA ILE A 11 8.33 5.33 11.79
C ILE A 11 7.79 5.00 10.41
N THR A 12 7.31 3.77 10.24
CA THR A 12 6.55 3.36 9.07
C THR A 12 5.07 3.35 9.43
N CYS A 13 4.27 4.14 8.71
CA CYS A 13 2.82 4.12 8.84
C CYS A 13 2.21 3.25 7.75
N ALA A 14 1.59 2.14 8.13
CA ALA A 14 0.80 1.30 7.24
C ALA A 14 -0.63 1.85 7.20
N VAL A 15 -0.98 2.53 6.12
CA VAL A 15 -2.25 3.25 5.97
C VAL A 15 -3.40 2.28 5.74
N THR A 16 -3.13 1.22 4.97
CA THR A 16 -4.07 0.15 4.68
C THR A 16 -3.40 -1.20 4.91
N GLY A 17 -4.13 -2.17 5.38
CA GLY A 17 -3.67 -3.56 5.46
C GLY A 17 -3.97 -4.34 4.18
N SER A 18 -3.40 -5.54 4.05
CA SER A 18 -3.64 -6.46 2.94
C SER A 18 -4.97 -7.23 3.04
N GLY A 19 -5.54 -7.34 4.23
CA GLY A 19 -6.74 -8.13 4.49
C GLY A 19 -8.05 -7.39 4.23
N SER A 20 -9.15 -8.15 4.18
CA SER A 20 -10.52 -7.64 4.09
C SER A 20 -10.95 -7.05 5.42
N THR A 21 -10.52 -5.83 5.71
CA THR A 21 -10.79 -5.13 6.97
C THR A 21 -11.70 -3.91 6.80
N GLN A 22 -12.19 -3.67 5.59
CA GLN A 22 -12.99 -2.49 5.23
C GLN A 22 -14.24 -2.31 6.06
N ASP A 23 -14.82 -3.40 6.55
CA ASP A 23 -16.05 -3.37 7.34
C ASP A 23 -15.81 -3.25 8.86
N ARG A 24 -14.53 -3.32 9.28
CA ARG A 24 -14.17 -3.22 10.71
C ARG A 24 -14.12 -1.79 11.20
N SER A 25 -13.91 -0.83 10.31
CA SER A 25 -13.88 0.58 10.65
C SER A 25 -14.22 1.45 9.45
N LYS A 26 -15.09 2.44 9.67
CA LYS A 26 -15.40 3.46 8.67
C LYS A 26 -14.21 4.36 8.30
N PHE A 27 -13.14 4.31 9.08
CA PHE A 27 -11.94 5.10 8.86
C PHE A 27 -10.90 4.39 7.99
N VAL A 28 -11.14 3.14 7.59
CA VAL A 28 -10.28 2.45 6.63
C VAL A 28 -10.43 3.14 5.27
N PRO A 29 -9.35 3.74 4.73
CA PRO A 29 -9.43 4.42 3.45
C PRO A 29 -9.64 3.40 2.32
N ARG A 30 -10.51 3.73 1.36
CA ARG A 30 -10.90 2.83 0.28
C ARG A 30 -10.45 3.33 -1.08
N SER A 31 -10.77 4.59 -1.40
CA SER A 31 -10.39 5.15 -2.69
C SER A 31 -8.88 5.46 -2.74
N PRO A 32 -8.27 5.50 -3.93
CA PRO A 32 -6.89 5.95 -4.11
C PRO A 32 -6.64 7.33 -3.51
N LYS A 33 -7.64 8.22 -3.62
CA LYS A 33 -7.58 9.54 -3.00
C LYS A 33 -7.49 9.47 -1.47
N ASP A 34 -8.37 8.70 -0.82
CA ASP A 34 -8.40 8.60 0.64
C ASP A 34 -7.12 7.94 1.17
N ILE A 35 -6.60 6.95 0.44
CA ILE A 35 -5.34 6.28 0.77
C ILE A 35 -4.17 7.27 0.68
N ALA A 36 -4.10 8.05 -0.40
CA ALA A 36 -3.07 9.07 -0.56
C ALA A 36 -3.18 10.18 0.50
N ASP A 37 -4.37 10.67 0.77
CA ASP A 37 -4.61 11.69 1.80
C ASP A 37 -4.18 11.20 3.19
N SER A 38 -4.50 9.95 3.53
CA SER A 38 -4.07 9.33 4.79
C SER A 38 -2.55 9.18 4.87
N ALA A 39 -1.90 8.81 3.77
CA ALA A 39 -0.44 8.72 3.69
C ALA A 39 0.24 10.09 3.86
N ILE A 40 -0.31 11.13 3.22
CA ILE A 40 0.18 12.50 3.33
C ILE A 40 0.02 13.02 4.78
N LEU A 41 -1.11 12.73 5.42
CA LEU A 41 -1.32 13.10 6.81
C LEU A 41 -0.33 12.38 7.75
N ALA A 42 -0.06 11.09 7.52
CA ALA A 42 0.91 10.34 8.27
C ALA A 42 2.33 10.92 8.10
N ALA A 43 2.72 11.28 6.88
CA ALA A 43 4.00 11.93 6.60
C ALA A 43 4.11 13.29 7.30
N LYS A 44 3.08 14.12 7.26
CA LYS A 44 3.03 15.40 7.98
C LYS A 44 3.11 15.23 9.49
N ALA A 45 2.62 14.12 10.01
CA ALA A 45 2.71 13.76 11.43
C ALA A 45 4.08 13.19 11.82
N GLY A 46 5.00 12.98 10.87
CA GLY A 46 6.37 12.54 11.13
C GLY A 46 6.70 11.12 10.71
N ALA A 47 5.84 10.44 9.97
CA ALA A 47 6.19 9.15 9.39
C ALA A 47 7.28 9.34 8.33
N ALA A 48 8.37 8.58 8.44
CA ALA A 48 9.44 8.57 7.45
C ALA A 48 9.10 7.69 6.24
N ILE A 49 8.25 6.70 6.46
CA ILE A 49 7.83 5.73 5.45
C ILE A 49 6.31 5.59 5.55
N VAL A 50 5.64 5.59 4.40
CA VAL A 50 4.22 5.21 4.30
C VAL A 50 4.09 3.94 3.48
N HIS A 51 3.33 2.98 4.00
CA HIS A 51 3.09 1.70 3.33
C HIS A 51 1.62 1.63 2.90
N CYS A 52 1.41 1.43 1.60
CA CYS A 52 0.09 1.48 1.00
C CYS A 52 -0.24 0.20 0.24
N HIS A 53 -1.45 -0.34 0.50
CA HIS A 53 -2.14 -1.26 -0.37
C HIS A 53 -3.31 -0.53 -1.00
N VAL A 54 -3.65 -0.84 -2.23
CA VAL A 54 -4.85 -0.27 -2.87
C VAL A 54 -6.05 -1.17 -2.68
N ARG A 55 -7.20 -0.54 -2.76
CA ARG A 55 -8.50 -1.19 -2.59
C ARG A 55 -9.41 -0.82 -3.75
N ASP A 56 -10.37 -1.68 -4.03
CA ASP A 56 -11.48 -1.34 -4.87
C ASP A 56 -12.33 -0.26 -4.18
N PRO A 57 -12.54 0.91 -4.81
CA PRO A 57 -13.26 2.02 -4.17
C PRO A 57 -14.70 1.70 -3.80
N ASP A 58 -15.36 0.86 -4.59
CA ASP A 58 -16.78 0.54 -4.41
C ASP A 58 -16.98 -0.50 -3.32
N THR A 59 -16.19 -1.57 -3.35
CA THR A 59 -16.32 -2.68 -2.41
C THR A 59 -15.47 -2.54 -1.16
N GLY A 60 -14.34 -1.83 -1.26
CA GLY A 60 -13.32 -1.73 -0.20
C GLY A 60 -12.40 -2.96 -0.11
N GLU A 61 -12.62 -3.97 -0.93
CA GLU A 61 -11.79 -5.17 -0.98
C GLU A 61 -10.37 -4.85 -1.50
N PRO A 62 -9.35 -5.62 -1.08
CA PRO A 62 -8.02 -5.48 -1.63
C PRO A 62 -8.01 -5.59 -3.14
N SER A 63 -7.29 -4.70 -3.81
CA SER A 63 -7.20 -4.67 -5.26
C SER A 63 -5.75 -4.78 -5.72
N ARG A 64 -5.60 -5.23 -6.97
CA ARG A 64 -4.32 -5.28 -7.68
C ARG A 64 -4.31 -4.37 -8.90
N ASP A 65 -5.30 -3.51 -9.02
CA ASP A 65 -5.39 -2.62 -10.15
C ASP A 65 -4.23 -1.62 -10.14
N LEU A 66 -3.44 -1.66 -11.20
CA LEU A 66 -2.27 -0.83 -11.36
C LEU A 66 -2.63 0.66 -11.46
N SER A 67 -3.79 0.97 -11.99
CA SER A 67 -4.25 2.35 -12.10
C SER A 67 -4.45 2.99 -10.73
N TYR A 68 -4.94 2.24 -9.76
CA TYR A 68 -5.10 2.71 -8.38
C TYR A 68 -3.74 2.96 -7.71
N TYR A 69 -2.75 2.09 -7.93
CA TYR A 69 -1.40 2.30 -7.42
C TYR A 69 -0.75 3.55 -8.03
N ARG A 70 -0.94 3.77 -9.34
CA ARG A 70 -0.44 4.97 -10.01
C ARG A 70 -1.08 6.22 -9.44
N GLU A 71 -2.39 6.23 -9.29
CA GLU A 71 -3.10 7.37 -8.71
C GLU A 71 -2.63 7.69 -7.30
N VAL A 72 -2.48 6.69 -6.42
CA VAL A 72 -1.94 6.89 -5.06
C VAL A 72 -0.54 7.49 -5.13
N THR A 73 0.32 6.93 -5.97
CA THR A 73 1.70 7.40 -6.14
C THR A 73 1.75 8.84 -6.62
N ASP A 74 1.00 9.16 -7.67
CA ASP A 74 0.99 10.50 -8.28
C ASP A 74 0.48 11.55 -7.28
N ARG A 75 -0.56 11.23 -6.52
CA ARG A 75 -1.09 12.13 -5.49
C ARG A 75 -0.07 12.40 -4.38
N ILE A 76 0.61 11.36 -3.88
CA ILE A 76 1.64 11.52 -2.83
C ILE A 76 2.83 12.30 -3.37
N ARG A 77 3.31 11.97 -4.59
CA ARG A 77 4.47 12.63 -5.20
C ARG A 77 4.19 14.07 -5.63
N SER A 78 2.94 14.40 -5.94
CA SER A 78 2.53 15.78 -6.24
C SER A 78 2.31 16.62 -4.99
N SER A 79 2.36 16.02 -3.81
CA SER A 79 2.27 16.74 -2.54
C SER A 79 3.64 17.25 -2.10
N GLU A 80 3.63 18.15 -1.11
CA GLU A 80 4.86 18.78 -0.56
C GLU A 80 5.60 17.88 0.46
N VAL A 81 5.11 16.65 0.72
CA VAL A 81 5.72 15.79 1.74
C VAL A 81 6.93 15.04 1.18
N ASP A 82 8.00 15.02 1.96
CA ASP A 82 9.17 14.19 1.71
C ASP A 82 9.04 12.89 2.51
N VAL A 83 8.61 11.84 1.85
CA VAL A 83 8.35 10.54 2.49
C VAL A 83 8.74 9.39 1.56
N VAL A 84 9.27 8.33 2.15
CA VAL A 84 9.49 7.09 1.42
C VAL A 84 8.15 6.39 1.22
N LEU A 85 7.79 6.18 -0.04
CA LEU A 85 6.59 5.44 -0.41
C LEU A 85 6.95 3.97 -0.61
N ASN A 86 6.43 3.11 0.26
CA ASN A 86 6.55 1.67 0.17
C ASN A 86 5.22 1.11 -0.35
N LEU A 87 5.21 0.67 -1.58
CA LEU A 87 4.09 -0.06 -2.17
C LEU A 87 4.27 -1.55 -1.93
N THR A 88 3.17 -2.24 -1.69
CA THR A 88 3.25 -3.68 -1.53
C THR A 88 3.63 -4.36 -2.84
N ALA A 89 4.61 -5.26 -2.78
CA ALA A 89 4.85 -6.23 -3.84
C ALA A 89 3.98 -7.49 -3.66
N GLY A 90 3.34 -7.61 -2.49
CA GLY A 90 2.31 -8.61 -2.25
C GLY A 90 1.07 -8.32 -3.07
N MET A 91 0.33 -9.36 -3.36
CA MET A 91 -0.80 -9.33 -4.30
C MET A 91 -2.08 -8.72 -3.71
N GLY A 92 -1.98 -7.89 -2.68
CA GLY A 92 -3.12 -7.23 -2.04
C GLY A 92 -4.10 -8.19 -1.38
N GLY A 93 -3.66 -9.39 -1.08
CA GLY A 93 -4.41 -10.45 -0.47
C GLY A 93 -3.54 -11.71 -0.42
N ASP A 94 -3.96 -12.70 0.29
CA ASP A 94 -3.22 -13.94 0.41
C ASP A 94 -3.11 -14.62 -0.96
N LEU A 95 -1.90 -14.66 -1.49
CA LEU A 95 -1.61 -15.45 -2.67
C LEU A 95 -1.62 -16.93 -2.29
N VAL A 96 -2.73 -17.59 -2.54
CA VAL A 96 -2.80 -19.04 -2.37
C VAL A 96 -2.28 -19.69 -3.65
N LEU A 97 -1.05 -20.17 -3.60
CA LEU A 97 -0.45 -20.95 -4.68
C LEU A 97 -1.08 -22.34 -4.73
N GLY A 98 -1.57 -22.75 -5.91
CA GLY A 98 -1.91 -24.13 -6.19
C GLY A 98 -3.28 -24.60 -5.74
N GLY A 99 -4.21 -23.75 -5.40
CA GLY A 99 -5.60 -24.13 -5.07
C GLY A 99 -6.56 -23.92 -6.24
N THR A 100 -7.42 -24.90 -6.50
CA THR A 100 -8.54 -24.75 -7.46
C THR A 100 -9.53 -23.64 -7.08
N LYS A 101 -9.37 -23.07 -5.90
CA LYS A 101 -10.17 -21.95 -5.36
C LYS A 101 -9.44 -20.61 -5.36
N SER A 102 -8.23 -20.54 -5.89
CA SER A 102 -7.57 -19.24 -6.03
C SER A 102 -8.25 -18.45 -7.15
N PRO A 103 -8.89 -17.31 -6.87
CA PRO A 103 -9.59 -16.55 -7.90
C PRO A 103 -8.63 -15.86 -8.89
N LEU A 104 -7.31 -16.00 -8.71
CA LEU A 104 -6.34 -15.22 -9.42
C LEU A 104 -5.35 -16.10 -10.18
N PRO A 105 -5.36 -16.05 -11.52
CA PRO A 105 -4.37 -16.72 -12.34
C PRO A 105 -2.97 -16.19 -12.03
N LEU A 106 -2.01 -17.07 -11.81
CA LEU A 106 -0.61 -16.74 -11.52
C LEU A 106 0.02 -15.78 -12.56
N ALA A 107 -0.28 -15.97 -13.84
CA ALA A 107 0.24 -15.14 -14.91
C ALA A 107 -0.09 -13.65 -14.73
N LYS A 108 -1.33 -13.33 -14.41
CA LYS A 108 -1.75 -11.94 -14.16
C LYS A 108 -1.15 -11.34 -12.89
N GLY A 109 -0.82 -12.18 -11.91
CA GLY A 109 -0.14 -11.77 -10.70
C GLY A 109 1.32 -11.38 -10.93
N THR A 110 2.00 -12.12 -11.80
CA THR A 110 3.39 -11.85 -12.13
C THR A 110 3.55 -10.52 -12.87
N ASP A 111 2.68 -10.23 -13.80
CA ASP A 111 2.69 -8.98 -14.55
C ASP A 111 2.53 -7.77 -13.62
N MET A 112 1.72 -7.88 -12.61
CA MET A 112 1.52 -6.81 -11.64
C MET A 112 2.73 -6.56 -10.74
N ILE A 113 3.39 -7.61 -10.26
CA ILE A 113 4.62 -7.48 -9.46
C ILE A 113 5.70 -6.77 -10.27
N LEU A 114 5.89 -7.16 -11.51
CA LEU A 114 6.85 -6.52 -12.40
C LEU A 114 6.50 -5.06 -12.71
N SER A 115 5.21 -4.75 -12.83
CA SER A 115 4.75 -3.39 -13.09
C SER A 115 4.93 -2.47 -11.89
N LEU A 116 4.79 -2.97 -10.65
CA LEU A 116 4.99 -2.17 -9.43
C LEU A 116 6.46 -1.78 -9.23
N ILE A 117 7.40 -2.55 -9.76
CA ILE A 117 8.85 -2.22 -9.71
C ILE A 117 9.18 -0.99 -10.56
N HIS A 118 8.35 -0.67 -11.55
CA HIS A 118 8.57 0.43 -12.50
C HIS A 118 7.77 1.70 -12.18
N ILE A 119 7.03 1.72 -11.10
CA ILE A 119 6.35 2.90 -10.58
C ILE A 119 7.28 3.66 -9.64
#